data_73a5a0bb15fc0cb12e9c6f6494f78951
#
_entry.id   73a5a0bb15fc0cb12e9c6f6494f78951
#
_cell.length_a   1.000
_cell.length_b   1.000
_cell.length_c   1.000
_cell.angle_alpha   90.00
_cell.angle_beta   90.00
_cell.angle_gamma   90.00
#
_symmetry.space_group_name_H-M   'P 1'
#
loop_
_entity.id
_entity.type
_entity.pdbx_description
1 polymer ?
#
loop_
_entity_poly.entity_id
_entity_poly.type
_entity_poly.pdbx_seq_one_letter_code
_entity_poly.pdbx_strand_id
1 'polypeptide(L)'
;MQILNDYIKEVKNNNHKVLSGDKAFKLYDTYGFPVELTEEILEEQDIKIDKEGFNKEMKEQRERARSAREETNYMGAEDTILNKIDLSINTQFEGYDKLELKSKVVLIVKNEEFKNQIEKGNKGVIVTYNTPFYAEMGGQIGDTGTIYNDNFKAEVLDCKKNISGKILHFVKVLEGKVGLEDEVILKVNEERRNSIRKNHTATHILHAALIKVVGDHVQQSGSYVDDERLRFDFSHFEAVSETELKEVEKIVNKEIMKANVVNTKVMNIGEAKEQGAIALFDNKYKDDVRVVSVGEFSKELCGGTHVGNSGEIGMFKIVSEAGVAAGIRRIEAVTGFKAMEYVNHKNDILKDAAQILKCNEKELLNKLSHQVLEMKEKEKEIDALKLKLASGAEDEILNNIKEIKGVKVAAAAVKDIDGNALRDLGDKIRDNMQSGVVVLGSNYKGKVLFVAMATKDTVAKGVHCGKIIKEVATIAGGGGGGRPDMAQAGGKDPNKLEEAIKTVETVVESLVK
;
A
#
# COMPACT_ATOMS: atom_id res chain seq x y z
N MET A 1 -17.84 6.86 17.87
CA MET A 1 -18.78 6.83 19.03
C MET A 1 -18.49 7.91 20.09
N GLN A 2 -17.29 8.05 20.63
CA GLN A 2 -17.03 9.04 21.71
C GLN A 2 -17.36 10.48 21.29
N ILE A 3 -16.92 10.92 20.11
CA ILE A 3 -17.18 12.26 19.56
C ILE A 3 -18.67 12.52 19.32
N LEU A 4 -19.40 11.54 18.80
CA LEU A 4 -20.86 11.65 18.63
C LEU A 4 -21.56 11.82 19.97
N ASN A 5 -21.15 11.08 20.99
CA ASN A 5 -21.69 11.22 22.36
C ASN A 5 -21.39 12.61 22.96
N ASP A 6 -20.24 13.19 22.66
CA ASP A 6 -19.89 14.54 23.09
C ASP A 6 -20.77 15.60 22.39
N TYR A 7 -21.04 15.44 21.11
CA TYR A 7 -21.98 16.30 20.35
C TYR A 7 -23.43 16.15 20.88
N ILE A 8 -23.86 14.93 21.19
CA ILE A 8 -25.19 14.70 21.83
C ILE A 8 -25.29 15.43 23.14
N LYS A 9 -24.30 15.37 24.03
CA LYS A 9 -24.26 16.09 25.30
C LYS A 9 -24.32 17.60 25.09
N GLU A 10 -23.56 18.13 24.14
CA GLU A 10 -23.54 19.55 23.81
C GLU A 10 -24.91 20.04 23.32
N VAL A 11 -25.55 19.30 22.41
CA VAL A 11 -26.89 19.62 21.88
C VAL A 11 -27.92 19.63 23.04
N LYS A 12 -27.86 18.63 23.94
CA LYS A 12 -28.78 18.55 25.11
C LYS A 12 -28.54 19.67 26.12
N ASN A 13 -27.26 19.99 26.40
CA ASN A 13 -26.91 21.06 27.36
C ASN A 13 -27.37 22.44 26.88
N ASN A 14 -27.39 22.65 25.56
CA ASN A 14 -27.83 23.90 24.97
C ASN A 14 -29.34 23.95 24.66
N ASN A 15 -30.11 22.95 25.11
CA ASN A 15 -31.55 22.81 24.84
C ASN A 15 -31.91 22.81 23.34
N HIS A 16 -31.00 22.42 22.50
CA HIS A 16 -31.24 22.24 21.06
C HIS A 16 -31.77 20.83 20.76
N LYS A 17 -32.52 20.68 19.66
CA LYS A 17 -33.01 19.38 19.18
C LYS A 17 -32.44 19.02 17.81
N VAL A 18 -31.44 19.77 17.34
CA VAL A 18 -30.87 19.58 16.04
C VAL A 18 -29.35 19.62 16.15
N LEU A 19 -28.67 18.61 15.63
CA LEU A 19 -27.23 18.60 15.41
C LEU A 19 -26.94 19.38 14.11
N SER A 20 -26.04 20.36 14.18
CA SER A 20 -25.69 21.20 13.01
C SER A 20 -25.04 20.38 11.91
N GLY A 21 -25.29 20.78 10.66
CA GLY A 21 -24.82 20.09 9.47
C GLY A 21 -23.29 19.98 9.36
N ASP A 22 -22.56 21.00 9.86
CA ASP A 22 -21.08 20.99 9.91
C ASP A 22 -20.52 19.90 10.84
N LYS A 23 -21.18 19.64 11.99
CA LYS A 23 -20.79 18.58 12.92
C LYS A 23 -21.12 17.19 12.38
N ALA A 24 -22.29 17.05 11.74
CA ALA A 24 -22.66 15.81 11.07
C ALA A 24 -21.71 15.53 9.90
N PHE A 25 -21.36 16.57 9.13
CA PHE A 25 -20.38 16.46 8.06
C PHE A 25 -18.98 16.09 8.57
N LYS A 26 -18.53 16.67 9.68
CA LYS A 26 -17.25 16.32 10.29
C LYS A 26 -17.19 14.87 10.77
N LEU A 27 -18.30 14.33 11.31
CA LEU A 27 -18.39 12.90 11.65
C LEU A 27 -18.24 12.03 10.39
N TYR A 28 -18.87 12.42 9.30
CA TYR A 28 -18.80 11.71 8.01
C TYR A 28 -17.42 11.83 7.36
N ASP A 29 -16.94 13.06 7.11
CA ASP A 29 -15.75 13.34 6.31
C ASP A 29 -14.44 13.01 7.03
N THR A 30 -14.34 13.39 8.32
CA THR A 30 -13.09 13.25 9.09
C THR A 30 -13.00 11.91 9.84
N TYR A 31 -14.12 11.42 10.33
CA TYR A 31 -14.14 10.21 11.16
C TYR A 31 -14.77 8.99 10.49
N GLY A 32 -15.21 9.13 9.23
CA GLY A 32 -15.79 8.04 8.44
C GLY A 32 -17.09 7.47 8.99
N PHE A 33 -17.83 8.27 9.80
CA PHE A 33 -19.05 7.81 10.44
C PHE A 33 -20.26 8.10 9.54
N PRO A 34 -20.99 7.07 9.06
CA PRO A 34 -22.09 7.25 8.11
C PRO A 34 -23.18 8.19 8.65
N VAL A 35 -23.72 9.03 7.76
CA VAL A 35 -24.76 10.00 8.17
C VAL A 35 -26.06 9.30 8.56
N GLU A 36 -26.39 8.20 7.92
CA GLU A 36 -27.56 7.36 8.20
C GLU A 36 -27.46 6.79 9.63
N LEU A 37 -26.29 6.26 10.00
CA LEU A 37 -26.05 5.74 11.36
C LEU A 37 -26.01 6.87 12.39
N THR A 38 -25.50 8.05 12.01
CA THR A 38 -25.58 9.25 12.86
C THR A 38 -27.04 9.64 13.11
N GLU A 39 -27.87 9.60 12.06
CA GLU A 39 -29.30 9.91 12.13
C GLU A 39 -30.05 8.93 13.05
N GLU A 40 -29.85 7.63 12.87
CA GLU A 40 -30.48 6.58 13.68
C GLU A 40 -30.15 6.74 15.18
N ILE A 41 -28.86 6.95 15.51
CA ILE A 41 -28.45 7.15 16.91
C ILE A 41 -29.01 8.45 17.50
N LEU A 42 -29.12 9.50 16.70
CA LEU A 42 -29.67 10.78 17.15
C LEU A 42 -31.19 10.73 17.32
N GLU A 43 -31.90 9.99 16.46
CA GLU A 43 -33.34 9.78 16.57
C GLU A 43 -33.71 9.05 17.89
N GLU A 44 -32.91 8.08 18.34
CA GLU A 44 -33.05 7.42 19.64
C GLU A 44 -32.94 8.41 20.82
N GLN A 45 -32.33 9.58 20.60
CA GLN A 45 -32.11 10.62 21.58
C GLN A 45 -33.01 11.86 21.40
N ASP A 46 -34.03 11.79 20.51
CA ASP A 46 -34.94 12.89 20.14
C ASP A 46 -34.21 14.11 19.50
N ILE A 47 -33.10 13.87 18.80
CA ILE A 47 -32.29 14.89 18.11
C ILE A 47 -32.35 14.62 16.60
N LYS A 48 -32.52 15.68 15.81
CA LYS A 48 -32.49 15.60 14.33
C LYS A 48 -31.16 16.13 13.79
N ILE A 49 -30.85 15.79 12.54
CA ILE A 49 -29.71 16.36 11.80
C ILE A 49 -30.20 17.52 10.94
N ASP A 50 -29.40 18.59 10.87
CA ASP A 50 -29.53 19.65 9.86
C ASP A 50 -29.04 19.08 8.50
N LYS A 51 -29.97 18.46 7.75
CA LYS A 51 -29.66 17.85 6.44
C LYS A 51 -29.30 18.91 5.38
N GLU A 52 -29.83 20.11 5.47
CA GLU A 52 -29.51 21.19 4.51
C GLU A 52 -28.06 21.65 4.72
N GLY A 53 -27.66 21.90 5.97
CA GLY A 53 -26.29 22.23 6.32
C GLY A 53 -25.30 21.11 5.96
N PHE A 54 -25.65 19.86 6.23
CA PHE A 54 -24.82 18.70 5.83
C PHE A 54 -24.62 18.64 4.29
N ASN A 55 -25.70 18.78 3.51
CA ASN A 55 -25.63 18.75 2.06
C ASN A 55 -24.84 19.94 1.50
N LYS A 56 -24.89 21.11 2.14
CA LYS A 56 -24.09 22.27 1.78
C LYS A 56 -22.60 21.98 1.95
N GLU A 57 -22.18 21.47 3.10
CA GLU A 57 -20.78 21.10 3.36
C GLU A 57 -20.29 20.00 2.40
N MET A 58 -21.12 19.01 2.10
CA MET A 58 -20.83 17.97 1.10
C MET A 58 -20.62 18.57 -0.29
N LYS A 59 -21.41 19.57 -0.67
CA LYS A 59 -21.26 20.27 -1.96
C LYS A 59 -19.96 21.06 -2.01
N GLU A 60 -19.65 21.81 -0.95
CA GLU A 60 -18.42 22.59 -0.87
C GLU A 60 -17.17 21.71 -0.86
N GLN A 61 -17.21 20.55 -0.21
CA GLN A 61 -16.14 19.56 -0.25
C GLN A 61 -15.93 19.01 -1.67
N ARG A 62 -17.02 18.67 -2.37
CA ARG A 62 -16.95 18.22 -3.77
C ARG A 62 -16.38 19.30 -4.69
N GLU A 63 -16.74 20.56 -4.49
CA GLU A 63 -16.21 21.69 -5.24
C GLU A 63 -14.72 21.92 -4.95
N ARG A 64 -14.28 21.85 -3.68
CA ARG A 64 -12.86 21.90 -3.29
C ARG A 64 -12.05 20.73 -3.88
N ALA A 65 -12.59 19.52 -3.83
CA ALA A 65 -11.95 18.35 -4.43
C ALA A 65 -11.89 18.43 -5.96
N ARG A 66 -12.85 19.13 -6.59
CA ARG A 66 -12.90 19.39 -8.03
C ARG A 66 -11.86 20.44 -8.42
N SER A 67 -11.76 21.55 -7.69
CA SER A 67 -10.76 22.61 -7.90
C SER A 67 -9.33 22.07 -7.69
N ALA A 68 -9.10 21.26 -6.66
CA ALA A 68 -7.79 20.62 -6.45
C ALA A 68 -7.40 19.64 -7.56
N ARG A 69 -8.37 19.07 -8.30
CA ARG A 69 -8.12 18.25 -9.50
C ARG A 69 -7.88 19.09 -10.75
N GLU A 70 -8.38 20.32 -10.80
CA GLU A 70 -8.14 21.27 -11.90
C GLU A 70 -6.69 21.80 -11.91
N GLU A 71 -5.98 21.76 -10.77
CA GLU A 71 -4.54 22.08 -10.70
C GLU A 71 -3.61 20.92 -11.15
N THR A 72 -4.11 19.71 -11.28
CA THR A 72 -3.35 18.61 -11.89
C THR A 72 -3.71 18.56 -13.38
N ASN A 73 -2.72 18.76 -14.25
CA ASN A 73 -2.72 18.73 -15.73
C ASN A 73 -3.54 17.58 -16.37
N TYR A 74 -4.83 17.48 -16.07
CA TYR A 74 -5.77 16.66 -16.80
C TYR A 74 -6.30 17.52 -17.97
N MET A 75 -6.26 17.01 -19.20
CA MET A 75 -6.63 17.73 -20.44
C MET A 75 -8.08 18.25 -20.50
N GLY A 76 -8.72 18.51 -19.37
CA GLY A 76 -10.05 19.12 -19.22
C GLY A 76 -10.03 20.59 -18.82
N ALA A 77 -8.89 21.11 -18.40
CA ALA A 77 -8.72 22.49 -17.98
C ALA A 77 -7.98 23.27 -19.05
N GLU A 78 -8.69 24.20 -19.68
CA GLU A 78 -8.24 25.46 -20.23
C GLU A 78 -7.41 25.46 -21.53
N ASP A 79 -7.78 26.40 -22.36
CA ASP A 79 -7.07 27.18 -23.40
C ASP A 79 -5.94 26.52 -24.22
N THR A 80 -5.90 25.16 -24.27
CA THR A 80 -5.00 24.48 -25.19
C THR A 80 -5.54 24.60 -26.62
N ILE A 81 -4.64 24.71 -27.60
CA ILE A 81 -5.00 24.72 -29.01
C ILE A 81 -5.87 23.52 -29.41
N LEU A 82 -5.73 22.39 -28.71
CA LEU A 82 -6.49 21.16 -28.92
C LEU A 82 -7.99 21.34 -28.60
N ASN A 83 -8.35 22.30 -27.74
CA ASN A 83 -9.74 22.64 -27.44
C ASN A 83 -10.31 23.69 -28.38
N LYS A 84 -9.44 24.35 -29.16
CA LYS A 84 -9.80 25.34 -30.19
C LYS A 84 -10.00 24.72 -31.58
N ILE A 85 -10.00 23.38 -31.67
CA ILE A 85 -10.26 22.68 -32.94
C ILE A 85 -11.65 22.99 -33.44
N ASP A 86 -11.75 23.39 -34.72
CA ASP A 86 -13.00 23.76 -35.38
C ASP A 86 -14.07 22.65 -35.21
N LEU A 87 -15.27 23.07 -34.85
CA LEU A 87 -16.39 22.14 -34.64
C LEU A 87 -16.81 21.43 -35.94
N SER A 88 -16.53 22.02 -37.11
CA SER A 88 -16.80 21.41 -38.41
C SER A 88 -15.95 20.14 -38.69
N ILE A 89 -14.77 20.02 -38.06
CA ILE A 89 -13.96 18.82 -38.15
C ILE A 89 -14.68 17.69 -37.41
N ASN A 90 -15.08 16.63 -38.11
CA ASN A 90 -15.71 15.47 -37.53
C ASN A 90 -14.73 14.31 -37.47
N THR A 91 -14.75 13.54 -36.35
CA THR A 91 -14.00 12.31 -36.22
C THR A 91 -14.95 11.19 -35.79
N GLN A 92 -14.94 10.08 -36.51
CA GLN A 92 -15.84 8.95 -36.23
C GLN A 92 -15.04 7.76 -35.72
N PHE A 93 -15.45 7.21 -34.56
CA PHE A 93 -14.87 6.00 -34.00
C PHE A 93 -15.51 4.75 -34.64
N GLU A 94 -14.69 3.91 -35.26
CA GLU A 94 -15.09 2.65 -35.87
C GLU A 94 -14.39 1.43 -35.26
N GLY A 95 -13.76 1.61 -34.11
CA GLY A 95 -12.86 0.62 -33.49
C GLY A 95 -13.54 -0.43 -32.60
N TYR A 96 -14.88 -0.52 -32.58
CA TYR A 96 -15.50 -1.65 -31.90
C TYR A 96 -15.21 -2.97 -32.62
N ASP A 97 -15.34 -2.97 -33.96
CA ASP A 97 -15.20 -4.14 -34.81
C ASP A 97 -13.94 -4.14 -35.67
N LYS A 98 -13.35 -2.94 -35.91
CA LYS A 98 -12.19 -2.78 -36.77
C LYS A 98 -10.95 -2.43 -35.96
N LEU A 99 -9.83 -3.10 -36.22
CA LEU A 99 -8.53 -2.79 -35.64
C LEU A 99 -7.62 -2.05 -36.63
N GLU A 100 -7.99 -2.05 -37.91
CA GLU A 100 -7.28 -1.37 -38.98
C GLU A 100 -8.27 -0.77 -39.96
N LEU A 101 -8.01 0.48 -40.42
CA LEU A 101 -8.80 1.14 -41.46
C LEU A 101 -7.99 2.22 -42.19
N LYS A 102 -8.44 2.59 -43.39
CA LYS A 102 -7.94 3.74 -44.15
C LYS A 102 -8.74 4.99 -43.77
N SER A 103 -8.06 6.12 -43.60
CA SER A 103 -8.67 7.40 -43.35
C SER A 103 -7.83 8.53 -43.89
N LYS A 104 -8.39 9.74 -43.90
CA LYS A 104 -7.69 10.97 -44.28
C LYS A 104 -7.28 11.76 -43.05
N VAL A 105 -6.12 12.38 -43.11
CA VAL A 105 -5.64 13.33 -42.10
C VAL A 105 -6.39 14.63 -42.27
N VAL A 106 -7.12 15.06 -41.24
CA VAL A 106 -7.94 16.29 -41.29
C VAL A 106 -7.35 17.42 -40.45
N LEU A 107 -6.44 17.09 -39.49
CA LEU A 107 -5.77 18.10 -38.68
C LEU A 107 -4.43 17.60 -38.18
N ILE A 108 -3.45 18.50 -38.11
CA ILE A 108 -2.14 18.26 -37.51
C ILE A 108 -1.82 19.39 -36.53
N VAL A 109 -1.41 19.02 -35.31
CA VAL A 109 -0.91 19.97 -34.30
C VAL A 109 0.52 19.58 -33.93
N LYS A 110 1.42 20.58 -33.96
CA LYS A 110 2.81 20.44 -33.55
C LYS A 110 3.25 21.71 -32.80
N ASN A 111 3.90 21.55 -31.64
CA ASN A 111 4.35 22.67 -30.79
C ASN A 111 3.24 23.69 -30.51
N GLU A 112 2.04 23.21 -30.16
CA GLU A 112 0.85 24.03 -29.89
C GLU A 112 0.41 24.93 -31.04
N GLU A 113 0.70 24.55 -32.28
CA GLU A 113 0.27 25.25 -33.49
C GLU A 113 -0.34 24.28 -34.50
N PHE A 114 -1.35 24.72 -35.24
CA PHE A 114 -1.87 24.02 -36.42
C PHE A 114 -0.84 24.04 -37.53
N LYS A 115 -0.56 22.88 -38.12
CA LYS A 115 0.40 22.74 -39.20
C LYS A 115 -0.20 21.97 -40.37
N ASN A 116 0.32 22.26 -41.58
CA ASN A 116 -0.11 21.55 -42.78
C ASN A 116 0.56 20.19 -42.94
N GLN A 117 1.67 19.96 -42.26
CA GLN A 117 2.40 18.69 -42.30
C GLN A 117 3.20 18.42 -41.02
N ILE A 118 3.50 17.14 -40.79
CA ILE A 118 4.42 16.66 -39.73
C ILE A 118 5.39 15.66 -40.31
N GLU A 119 6.65 15.64 -39.86
CA GLU A 119 7.74 14.88 -40.45
C GLU A 119 8.57 14.14 -39.38
N LYS A 120 9.45 13.27 -39.88
CA LYS A 120 10.33 12.41 -39.08
C LYS A 120 11.00 13.15 -37.92
N GLY A 121 11.02 12.49 -36.75
CA GLY A 121 11.61 12.99 -35.50
C GLY A 121 10.67 13.91 -34.68
N ASN A 122 9.55 14.37 -35.25
CA ASN A 122 8.61 15.23 -34.55
C ASN A 122 7.61 14.42 -33.72
N LYS A 123 7.19 15.01 -32.61
CA LYS A 123 5.98 14.64 -31.86
C LYS A 123 4.88 15.62 -32.15
N GLY A 124 3.64 15.16 -32.15
CA GLY A 124 2.48 16.02 -32.37
C GLY A 124 1.17 15.26 -32.23
N VAL A 125 0.09 15.88 -32.67
CA VAL A 125 -1.24 15.28 -32.69
C VAL A 125 -1.71 15.19 -34.14
N ILE A 126 -2.21 14.03 -34.53
CA ILE A 126 -2.89 13.81 -35.80
C ILE A 126 -4.36 13.51 -35.51
N VAL A 127 -5.25 14.16 -36.27
CA VAL A 127 -6.68 13.88 -36.26
C VAL A 127 -7.06 13.35 -37.64
N THR A 128 -7.84 12.29 -37.68
CA THR A 128 -8.32 11.67 -38.92
C THR A 128 -9.85 11.67 -38.95
N TYR A 129 -10.41 11.58 -40.16
CA TYR A 129 -11.87 11.55 -40.35
C TYR A 129 -12.51 10.34 -39.65
N ASN A 130 -11.98 9.14 -39.87
CA ASN A 130 -12.38 7.90 -39.18
C ASN A 130 -11.17 7.34 -38.42
N THR A 131 -11.42 6.65 -37.33
CA THR A 131 -10.35 6.01 -36.56
C THR A 131 -10.79 4.71 -35.89
N PRO A 132 -9.93 3.66 -35.87
CA PRO A 132 -10.17 2.48 -35.06
C PRO A 132 -9.66 2.63 -33.62
N PHE A 133 -8.96 3.73 -33.30
CA PHE A 133 -8.36 3.97 -31.99
C PHE A 133 -9.41 4.42 -30.98
N TYR A 134 -9.55 3.69 -29.89
CA TYR A 134 -10.34 4.10 -28.74
C TYR A 134 -9.62 5.21 -28.00
N ALA A 135 -10.31 6.31 -27.81
CA ALA A 135 -9.79 7.40 -26.98
C ALA A 135 -10.16 7.19 -25.51
N GLU A 136 -9.22 7.51 -24.59
CA GLU A 136 -9.41 7.39 -23.15
C GLU A 136 -10.76 7.96 -22.71
N MET A 137 -11.59 7.10 -22.10
CA MET A 137 -12.91 7.46 -21.62
C MET A 137 -13.46 6.37 -20.68
N GLY A 138 -14.25 6.76 -19.65
CA GLY A 138 -14.97 5.82 -18.80
C GLY A 138 -14.07 4.90 -17.98
N GLY A 139 -12.85 5.33 -17.69
CA GLY A 139 -11.86 4.52 -16.96
C GLY A 139 -11.03 3.57 -17.83
N GLN A 140 -11.37 3.39 -19.11
CA GLN A 140 -10.54 2.65 -20.06
C GLN A 140 -9.50 3.60 -20.68
N ILE A 141 -8.22 3.20 -20.68
CA ILE A 141 -7.12 3.95 -21.31
C ILE A 141 -7.26 4.00 -22.83
N GLY A 142 -6.60 4.99 -23.45
CA GLY A 142 -6.51 5.13 -24.90
C GLY A 142 -5.67 4.02 -25.55
N ASP A 143 -5.94 3.76 -26.83
CA ASP A 143 -5.17 2.81 -27.60
C ASP A 143 -3.82 3.35 -28.05
N THR A 144 -2.93 2.43 -28.33
CA THR A 144 -1.67 2.67 -29.03
C THR A 144 -1.62 1.87 -30.34
N GLY A 145 -0.66 2.20 -31.21
CA GLY A 145 -0.51 1.50 -32.49
C GLY A 145 0.31 2.31 -33.48
N THR A 146 -0.06 2.26 -34.75
CA THR A 146 0.66 2.94 -35.83
C THR A 146 -0.30 3.64 -36.81
N ILE A 147 0.17 4.78 -37.34
CA ILE A 147 -0.44 5.46 -38.49
C ILE A 147 0.64 5.48 -39.58
N TYR A 148 0.31 4.99 -40.76
CA TYR A 148 1.30 4.85 -41.83
C TYR A 148 0.68 4.93 -43.24
N ASN A 149 1.51 5.21 -44.22
CA ASN A 149 1.31 4.97 -45.66
C ASN A 149 2.64 4.62 -46.29
N ASP A 150 2.72 4.58 -47.64
CA ASP A 150 3.93 4.19 -48.36
C ASP A 150 5.15 5.05 -48.03
N ASN A 151 4.97 6.30 -47.66
CA ASN A 151 6.03 7.29 -47.42
C ASN A 151 6.09 7.85 -46.00
N PHE A 152 5.28 7.32 -45.10
CA PHE A 152 5.15 7.84 -43.74
C PHE A 152 4.84 6.74 -42.74
N LYS A 153 5.47 6.84 -41.55
CA LYS A 153 5.16 5.98 -40.43
C LYS A 153 5.28 6.75 -39.12
N ALA A 154 4.24 6.68 -38.31
CA ALA A 154 4.23 7.23 -36.96
C ALA A 154 3.71 6.18 -35.95
N GLU A 155 4.28 6.22 -34.76
CA GLU A 155 3.81 5.49 -33.60
C GLU A 155 2.75 6.34 -32.87
N VAL A 156 1.60 5.76 -32.59
CA VAL A 156 0.57 6.36 -31.73
C VAL A 156 0.89 5.95 -30.29
N LEU A 157 1.26 6.93 -29.50
CA LEU A 157 1.67 6.76 -28.10
C LEU A 157 0.47 6.78 -27.16
N ASP A 158 -0.58 7.53 -27.52
CA ASP A 158 -1.79 7.67 -26.72
C ASP A 158 -2.95 8.19 -27.61
N CYS A 159 -4.17 7.96 -27.17
CA CYS A 159 -5.38 8.43 -27.86
C CYS A 159 -6.37 9.02 -26.84
N LYS A 160 -6.72 10.31 -27.01
CA LYS A 160 -7.59 11.06 -26.11
C LYS A 160 -8.73 11.76 -26.84
N LYS A 161 -9.77 12.16 -26.10
CA LYS A 161 -10.80 13.07 -26.59
C LYS A 161 -10.58 14.47 -26.03
N ASN A 162 -10.77 15.49 -26.89
CA ASN A 162 -10.90 16.86 -26.41
C ASN A 162 -12.33 17.14 -25.88
N ILE A 163 -12.55 18.34 -25.36
CA ILE A 163 -13.87 18.78 -24.83
C ILE A 163 -14.99 18.73 -25.88
N SER A 164 -14.67 18.90 -27.18
CA SER A 164 -15.63 18.81 -28.30
C SER A 164 -15.86 17.37 -28.78
N GLY A 165 -15.25 16.37 -28.11
CA GLY A 165 -15.40 14.96 -28.49
C GLY A 165 -14.52 14.51 -29.66
N LYS A 166 -13.59 15.33 -30.14
CA LYS A 166 -12.66 14.98 -31.23
C LYS A 166 -11.62 13.96 -30.73
N ILE A 167 -11.32 12.98 -31.56
CA ILE A 167 -10.36 11.92 -31.23
C ILE A 167 -8.97 12.37 -31.69
N LEU A 168 -8.03 12.44 -30.75
CA LEU A 168 -6.69 12.96 -30.89
C LEU A 168 -5.68 11.83 -30.77
N HIS A 169 -4.89 11.58 -31.83
CA HIS A 169 -3.81 10.61 -31.81
C HIS A 169 -2.51 11.34 -31.48
N PHE A 170 -1.94 11.09 -30.31
CA PHE A 170 -0.63 11.59 -29.92
C PHE A 170 0.46 10.72 -30.55
N VAL A 171 1.22 11.30 -31.48
CA VAL A 171 2.13 10.54 -32.32
C VAL A 171 3.59 10.96 -32.18
N LYS A 172 4.48 10.00 -32.46
CA LYS A 172 5.90 10.21 -32.75
C LYS A 172 6.16 9.74 -34.18
N VAL A 173 6.58 10.66 -35.05
CA VAL A 173 6.89 10.30 -36.44
C VAL A 173 8.25 9.59 -36.50
N LEU A 174 8.23 8.38 -37.01
CA LEU A 174 9.40 7.52 -37.14
C LEU A 174 10.07 7.67 -38.52
N GLU A 175 9.24 7.80 -39.58
CA GLU A 175 9.72 7.85 -40.97
C GLU A 175 8.85 8.81 -41.80
N GLY A 176 9.48 9.48 -42.76
CA GLY A 176 8.83 10.30 -43.78
C GLY A 176 8.12 11.52 -43.26
N LYS A 177 7.06 11.92 -43.95
CA LYS A 177 6.18 13.06 -43.63
C LYS A 177 4.76 12.78 -44.08
N VAL A 178 3.79 13.40 -43.42
CA VAL A 178 2.36 13.38 -43.78
C VAL A 178 1.79 14.79 -43.73
N GLY A 179 0.90 15.12 -44.65
CA GLY A 179 0.18 16.37 -44.74
C GLY A 179 -1.33 16.24 -44.51
N LEU A 180 -2.02 17.37 -44.56
CA LEU A 180 -3.49 17.40 -44.59
C LEU A 180 -4.00 16.74 -45.87
N GLU A 181 -5.15 16.07 -45.80
CA GLU A 181 -5.81 15.29 -46.85
C GLU A 181 -5.06 14.04 -47.32
N ASP A 182 -3.85 13.77 -46.81
CA ASP A 182 -3.16 12.53 -47.10
C ASP A 182 -3.96 11.32 -46.57
N GLU A 183 -4.00 10.27 -47.42
CA GLU A 183 -4.54 8.98 -47.00
C GLU A 183 -3.51 8.22 -46.15
N VAL A 184 -3.99 7.71 -45.02
CA VAL A 184 -3.19 6.89 -44.10
C VAL A 184 -3.96 5.66 -43.66
N ILE A 185 -3.20 4.63 -43.28
CA ILE A 185 -3.73 3.44 -42.62
C ILE A 185 -3.48 3.60 -41.12
N LEU A 186 -4.54 3.44 -40.37
CA LEU A 186 -4.51 3.44 -38.90
C LEU A 186 -4.61 1.99 -38.44
N LYS A 187 -3.66 1.54 -37.63
CA LYS A 187 -3.60 0.17 -37.11
C LYS A 187 -3.37 0.18 -35.61
N VAL A 188 -4.36 -0.32 -34.87
CA VAL A 188 -4.30 -0.45 -33.41
C VAL A 188 -3.37 -1.60 -33.02
N ASN A 189 -2.67 -1.47 -31.89
CA ASN A 189 -1.95 -2.58 -31.28
C ASN A 189 -2.98 -3.61 -30.78
N GLU A 190 -3.12 -4.69 -31.52
CA GLU A 190 -4.15 -5.72 -31.30
C GLU A 190 -3.96 -6.44 -29.97
N GLU A 191 -2.72 -6.81 -29.61
CA GLU A 191 -2.43 -7.54 -28.39
C GLU A 191 -2.82 -6.70 -27.14
N ARG A 192 -2.41 -5.42 -27.16
CA ARG A 192 -2.76 -4.47 -26.08
C ARG A 192 -4.26 -4.23 -26.01
N ARG A 193 -4.95 -4.00 -27.13
CA ARG A 193 -6.41 -3.82 -27.19
C ARG A 193 -7.14 -5.05 -26.66
N ASN A 194 -6.70 -6.24 -27.01
CA ASN A 194 -7.33 -7.48 -26.54
C ASN A 194 -7.14 -7.68 -25.04
N SER A 195 -5.98 -7.30 -24.47
CA SER A 195 -5.77 -7.31 -23.02
C SER A 195 -6.68 -6.33 -22.30
N ILE A 196 -6.84 -5.11 -22.83
CA ILE A 196 -7.78 -4.10 -22.31
C ILE A 196 -9.23 -4.62 -22.37
N ARG A 197 -9.66 -5.21 -23.50
CA ARG A 197 -11.02 -5.79 -23.66
C ARG A 197 -11.30 -6.85 -22.61
N LYS A 198 -10.31 -7.73 -22.31
CA LYS A 198 -10.42 -8.79 -21.28
C LYS A 198 -10.61 -8.17 -19.90
N ASN A 199 -9.77 -7.24 -19.53
CA ASN A 199 -9.83 -6.53 -18.25
C ASN A 199 -11.16 -5.77 -18.11
N HIS A 200 -11.61 -5.08 -19.16
CA HIS A 200 -12.86 -4.33 -19.13
C HIS A 200 -14.09 -5.22 -18.97
N THR A 201 -14.15 -6.31 -19.73
CA THR A 201 -15.27 -7.25 -19.60
C THR A 201 -15.26 -7.95 -18.24
N ALA A 202 -14.08 -8.30 -17.74
CA ALA A 202 -13.94 -8.86 -16.39
C ALA A 202 -14.39 -7.89 -15.29
N THR A 203 -14.25 -6.56 -15.50
CA THR A 203 -14.74 -5.54 -14.55
C THR A 203 -16.26 -5.60 -14.41
N HIS A 204 -16.99 -5.77 -15.50
CA HIS A 204 -18.46 -5.93 -15.48
C HIS A 204 -18.88 -7.21 -14.75
N ILE A 205 -18.19 -8.33 -15.01
CA ILE A 205 -18.48 -9.59 -14.32
C ILE A 205 -18.14 -9.47 -12.83
N LEU A 206 -17.03 -8.81 -12.49
CA LEU A 206 -16.62 -8.54 -11.11
C LEU A 206 -17.66 -7.70 -10.37
N HIS A 207 -18.17 -6.63 -10.97
CA HIS A 207 -19.19 -5.77 -10.37
C HIS A 207 -20.47 -6.59 -10.04
N ALA A 208 -20.98 -7.35 -11.00
CA ALA A 208 -22.14 -8.22 -10.76
C ALA A 208 -21.87 -9.29 -9.70
N ALA A 209 -20.65 -9.84 -9.63
CA ALA A 209 -20.26 -10.81 -8.61
C ALA A 209 -20.18 -10.18 -7.21
N LEU A 210 -19.68 -8.95 -7.11
CA LEU A 210 -19.64 -8.19 -5.86
C LEU A 210 -21.03 -7.88 -5.34
N ILE A 211 -21.95 -7.42 -6.18
CA ILE A 211 -23.36 -7.22 -5.80
C ILE A 211 -23.94 -8.51 -5.22
N LYS A 212 -23.68 -9.65 -5.87
CA LYS A 212 -24.22 -10.94 -5.45
C LYS A 212 -23.66 -11.46 -4.13
N VAL A 213 -22.39 -11.18 -3.79
CA VAL A 213 -21.70 -11.73 -2.60
C VAL A 213 -21.74 -10.76 -1.45
N VAL A 214 -21.51 -9.47 -1.73
CA VAL A 214 -21.33 -8.42 -0.71
C VAL A 214 -22.65 -7.70 -0.44
N GLY A 215 -23.50 -7.52 -1.47
CA GLY A 215 -24.84 -6.96 -1.33
C GLY A 215 -25.19 -5.87 -2.34
N ASP A 216 -26.48 -5.55 -2.44
CA ASP A 216 -27.06 -4.63 -3.43
C ASP A 216 -26.61 -3.16 -3.26
N HIS A 217 -26.01 -2.81 -2.13
CA HIS A 217 -25.44 -1.47 -1.88
C HIS A 217 -24.13 -1.21 -2.63
N VAL A 218 -23.54 -2.26 -3.22
CA VAL A 218 -22.31 -2.13 -4.02
C VAL A 218 -22.60 -1.30 -5.27
N GLN A 219 -21.98 -0.11 -5.35
CA GLN A 219 -22.05 0.77 -6.51
C GLN A 219 -20.65 1.18 -6.93
N GLN A 220 -20.42 1.30 -8.23
CA GLN A 220 -19.13 1.78 -8.74
C GLN A 220 -18.88 3.24 -8.34
N SER A 221 -17.77 3.49 -7.66
CA SER A 221 -17.28 4.83 -7.33
C SER A 221 -16.16 5.27 -8.28
N GLY A 222 -15.44 4.34 -8.89
CA GLY A 222 -14.40 4.57 -9.87
C GLY A 222 -13.98 3.30 -10.58
N SER A 223 -13.38 3.46 -11.76
CA SER A 223 -12.83 2.33 -12.53
C SER A 223 -11.59 2.78 -13.30
N TYR A 224 -10.64 1.88 -13.46
CA TYR A 224 -9.48 2.05 -14.32
C TYR A 224 -9.12 0.73 -14.96
N VAL A 225 -8.97 0.72 -16.27
CA VAL A 225 -8.74 -0.48 -17.06
C VAL A 225 -7.60 -0.19 -18.05
N ASP A 226 -6.51 -0.94 -17.90
CA ASP A 226 -5.37 -0.94 -18.82
C ASP A 226 -5.10 -2.36 -19.36
N ASP A 227 -3.99 -2.55 -20.07
CA ASP A 227 -3.60 -3.83 -20.64
C ASP A 227 -2.97 -4.79 -19.61
N GLU A 228 -2.58 -4.29 -18.44
CA GLU A 228 -1.97 -5.10 -17.40
C GLU A 228 -2.97 -5.54 -16.32
N ARG A 229 -3.88 -4.64 -15.93
CA ARG A 229 -4.82 -4.86 -14.82
C ARG A 229 -6.13 -4.10 -14.99
N LEU A 230 -7.07 -4.44 -14.13
CA LEU A 230 -8.24 -3.65 -13.85
C LEU A 230 -8.23 -3.18 -12.39
N ARG A 231 -8.83 -2.02 -12.15
CA ARG A 231 -9.08 -1.46 -10.83
C ARG A 231 -10.53 -1.05 -10.74
N PHE A 232 -11.20 -1.52 -9.70
CA PHE A 232 -12.60 -1.25 -9.44
C PHE A 232 -12.79 -0.70 -8.03
N ASP A 233 -13.26 0.55 -7.95
CA ASP A 233 -13.56 1.23 -6.69
C ASP A 233 -15.08 1.20 -6.48
N PHE A 234 -15.54 0.75 -5.31
CA PHE A 234 -16.95 0.55 -5.03
C PHE A 234 -17.34 0.94 -3.60
N SER A 235 -18.63 1.25 -3.40
CA SER A 235 -19.18 1.58 -2.08
C SER A 235 -19.28 0.33 -1.21
N HIS A 236 -18.56 0.33 -0.07
CA HIS A 236 -18.67 -0.67 0.99
C HIS A 236 -17.95 -0.17 2.25
N PHE A 237 -18.53 -0.42 3.43
CA PHE A 237 -18.07 0.18 4.68
C PHE A 237 -16.97 -0.63 5.37
N GLU A 238 -16.95 -1.95 5.17
CA GLU A 238 -16.02 -2.86 5.82
C GLU A 238 -15.01 -3.46 4.83
N ALA A 239 -13.95 -4.09 5.34
CA ALA A 239 -13.05 -4.86 4.49
C ALA A 239 -13.79 -6.12 3.99
N VAL A 240 -13.69 -6.38 2.68
CA VAL A 240 -14.23 -7.63 2.12
C VAL A 240 -13.39 -8.79 2.66
N SER A 241 -14.04 -9.76 3.28
CA SER A 241 -13.35 -10.90 3.89
C SER A 241 -12.66 -11.79 2.85
N GLU A 242 -11.61 -12.50 3.25
CA GLU A 242 -10.95 -13.47 2.35
C GLU A 242 -11.90 -14.53 1.79
N THR A 243 -12.91 -14.89 2.56
CA THR A 243 -13.93 -15.86 2.13
C THR A 243 -14.81 -15.28 1.03
N GLU A 244 -15.25 -14.05 1.19
CA GLU A 244 -16.03 -13.33 0.17
C GLU A 244 -15.20 -13.07 -1.10
N LEU A 245 -13.94 -12.64 -0.96
CA LEU A 245 -13.04 -12.45 -2.11
C LEU A 245 -12.85 -13.75 -2.89
N LYS A 246 -12.67 -14.88 -2.22
CA LYS A 246 -12.57 -16.20 -2.86
C LYS A 246 -13.87 -16.60 -3.57
N GLU A 247 -15.03 -16.30 -3.00
CA GLU A 247 -16.32 -16.60 -3.65
C GLU A 247 -16.57 -15.67 -4.84
N VAL A 248 -16.25 -14.36 -4.74
CA VAL A 248 -16.30 -13.43 -5.88
C VAL A 248 -15.39 -13.92 -7.01
N GLU A 249 -14.13 -14.23 -6.73
CA GLU A 249 -13.19 -14.73 -7.73
C GLU A 249 -13.68 -16.03 -8.40
N LYS A 250 -14.23 -16.93 -7.62
CA LYS A 250 -14.82 -18.19 -8.10
C LYS A 250 -16.03 -17.93 -9.02
N ILE A 251 -16.92 -17.01 -8.65
CA ILE A 251 -18.07 -16.64 -9.47
C ILE A 251 -17.61 -16.02 -10.79
N VAL A 252 -16.66 -15.07 -10.75
CA VAL A 252 -16.12 -14.44 -11.96
C VAL A 252 -15.53 -15.49 -12.91
N ASN A 253 -14.66 -16.37 -12.40
CA ASN A 253 -14.08 -17.43 -13.24
C ASN A 253 -15.14 -18.41 -13.76
N LYS A 254 -16.19 -18.71 -12.98
CA LYS A 254 -17.30 -19.55 -13.45
C LYS A 254 -18.06 -18.91 -14.62
N GLU A 255 -18.32 -17.60 -14.57
CA GLU A 255 -18.98 -16.88 -15.66
C GLU A 255 -18.07 -16.75 -16.90
N ILE A 256 -16.76 -16.63 -16.70
CA ILE A 256 -15.77 -16.70 -17.78
C ILE A 256 -15.83 -18.08 -18.46
N MET A 257 -15.80 -19.16 -17.69
CA MET A 257 -15.80 -20.54 -18.21
C MET A 257 -17.08 -20.93 -18.93
N LYS A 258 -18.21 -20.25 -18.66
CA LYS A 258 -19.44 -20.45 -19.40
C LYS A 258 -19.38 -20.00 -20.86
N ALA A 259 -18.34 -19.21 -21.21
CA ALA A 259 -18.18 -18.65 -22.54
C ALA A 259 -19.44 -17.92 -23.05
N ASN A 260 -20.02 -17.08 -22.18
CA ASN A 260 -21.21 -16.30 -22.50
C ASN A 260 -20.92 -15.30 -23.62
N VAL A 261 -21.81 -15.14 -24.56
CA VAL A 261 -21.72 -14.11 -25.60
C VAL A 261 -21.81 -12.73 -24.95
N VAL A 262 -20.92 -11.84 -25.36
CA VAL A 262 -20.95 -10.43 -24.96
C VAL A 262 -21.70 -9.63 -26.03
N ASN A 263 -22.93 -9.27 -25.73
CA ASN A 263 -23.79 -8.53 -26.66
C ASN A 263 -23.74 -7.03 -26.38
N THR A 264 -23.73 -6.27 -27.46
CA THR A 264 -23.82 -4.81 -27.41
C THR A 264 -25.05 -4.33 -28.19
N LYS A 265 -25.87 -3.48 -27.57
CA LYS A 265 -27.01 -2.85 -28.21
C LYS A 265 -27.07 -1.38 -27.89
N VAL A 266 -27.48 -0.57 -28.87
CA VAL A 266 -27.84 0.85 -28.65
C VAL A 266 -29.34 0.94 -28.53
N MET A 267 -29.82 1.54 -27.45
CA MET A 267 -31.27 1.67 -27.17
C MET A 267 -31.53 2.93 -26.34
N ASN A 268 -32.81 3.31 -26.22
CA ASN A 268 -33.19 4.42 -25.36
C ASN A 268 -32.88 4.12 -23.88
N ILE A 269 -32.47 5.12 -23.11
CA ILE A 269 -32.11 4.97 -21.70
C ILE A 269 -33.25 4.44 -20.84
N GLY A 270 -34.52 4.79 -21.14
CA GLY A 270 -35.70 4.26 -20.46
C GLY A 270 -35.82 2.75 -20.67
N GLU A 271 -35.74 2.31 -21.94
CA GLU A 271 -35.75 0.91 -22.31
C GLU A 271 -34.61 0.12 -21.66
N ALA A 272 -33.41 0.70 -21.61
CA ALA A 272 -32.25 0.10 -20.97
C ALA A 272 -32.49 -0.14 -19.47
N LYS A 273 -33.06 0.82 -18.76
CA LYS A 273 -33.43 0.70 -17.34
C LYS A 273 -34.53 -0.34 -17.11
N GLU A 274 -35.56 -0.36 -17.94
CA GLU A 274 -36.65 -1.37 -17.89
C GLU A 274 -36.09 -2.80 -18.08
N GLN A 275 -35.07 -2.95 -18.93
CA GLN A 275 -34.37 -4.22 -19.12
C GLN A 275 -33.35 -4.56 -18.00
N GLY A 276 -33.29 -3.78 -16.93
CA GLY A 276 -32.43 -4.00 -15.77
C GLY A 276 -30.96 -3.63 -16.00
N ALA A 277 -30.66 -2.75 -16.96
CA ALA A 277 -29.29 -2.28 -17.15
C ALA A 277 -28.88 -1.33 -16.02
N ILE A 278 -27.71 -1.59 -15.42
CA ILE A 278 -27.14 -0.72 -14.39
C ILE A 278 -26.64 0.58 -15.04
N ALA A 279 -27.18 1.72 -14.58
CA ALA A 279 -26.81 3.06 -15.02
C ALA A 279 -25.99 3.74 -13.92
N LEU A 280 -24.69 3.89 -14.10
CA LEU A 280 -23.76 4.37 -13.07
C LEU A 280 -23.70 5.91 -12.92
N PHE A 281 -24.18 6.68 -13.92
CA PHE A 281 -24.02 8.14 -13.98
C PHE A 281 -25.26 8.83 -14.53
N ASP A 282 -26.34 8.86 -13.79
CA ASP A 282 -27.67 9.31 -14.23
C ASP A 282 -27.71 10.67 -14.98
N ASN A 283 -26.79 11.58 -14.72
CA ASN A 283 -26.79 12.94 -15.30
C ASN A 283 -25.90 13.12 -16.55
N LYS A 284 -25.27 12.06 -17.08
CA LYS A 284 -24.30 12.15 -18.19
C LYS A 284 -24.71 11.45 -19.47
N TYR A 285 -25.85 10.75 -19.46
CA TYR A 285 -26.27 9.96 -20.61
C TYR A 285 -27.11 10.78 -21.59
N LYS A 286 -26.93 10.50 -22.88
CA LYS A 286 -27.81 10.95 -23.96
C LYS A 286 -29.06 10.06 -23.99
N ASP A 287 -30.04 10.42 -24.82
CA ASP A 287 -31.26 9.65 -24.99
C ASP A 287 -30.98 8.21 -25.45
N ASP A 288 -30.00 8.03 -26.34
CA ASP A 288 -29.52 6.72 -26.77
C ASP A 288 -28.24 6.34 -26.04
N VAL A 289 -28.25 5.15 -25.45
CA VAL A 289 -27.15 4.58 -24.65
C VAL A 289 -26.70 3.23 -25.19
N ARG A 290 -25.42 2.95 -25.07
CA ARG A 290 -24.84 1.65 -25.41
C ARG A 290 -24.89 0.74 -24.20
N VAL A 291 -25.63 -0.35 -24.30
CA VAL A 291 -25.76 -1.41 -23.28
C VAL A 291 -24.85 -2.57 -23.65
N VAL A 292 -24.03 -2.99 -22.72
CA VAL A 292 -23.19 -4.19 -22.81
C VAL A 292 -23.72 -5.24 -21.87
N SER A 293 -24.02 -6.44 -22.37
CA SER A 293 -24.46 -7.57 -21.56
C SER A 293 -23.54 -8.77 -21.74
N VAL A 294 -23.22 -9.45 -20.63
CA VAL A 294 -22.47 -10.70 -20.59
C VAL A 294 -23.43 -11.82 -20.21
N GLY A 295 -24.01 -12.46 -21.23
CA GLY A 295 -25.15 -13.36 -21.03
C GLY A 295 -26.27 -12.68 -20.25
N GLU A 296 -26.82 -13.38 -19.25
CA GLU A 296 -27.80 -12.84 -18.30
C GLU A 296 -27.17 -12.40 -16.97
N PHE A 297 -25.82 -12.48 -16.84
CA PHE A 297 -25.17 -12.27 -15.56
C PHE A 297 -24.85 -10.81 -15.26
N SER A 298 -24.45 -10.03 -16.29
CA SER A 298 -24.17 -8.60 -16.16
C SER A 298 -24.79 -7.84 -17.33
N LYS A 299 -25.38 -6.67 -17.04
CA LYS A 299 -25.92 -5.75 -18.05
C LYS A 299 -25.70 -4.31 -17.59
N GLU A 300 -24.86 -3.55 -18.30
CA GLU A 300 -24.43 -2.22 -17.89
C GLU A 300 -24.35 -1.22 -19.04
N LEU A 301 -24.53 0.05 -18.75
CA LEU A 301 -24.30 1.12 -19.71
C LEU A 301 -22.79 1.36 -19.85
N CYS A 302 -22.21 1.03 -21.01
CA CYS A 302 -20.78 1.11 -21.22
C CYS A 302 -20.39 1.49 -22.65
N GLY A 303 -19.52 2.52 -22.78
CA GLY A 303 -18.93 2.98 -24.05
C GLY A 303 -17.59 2.32 -24.39
N GLY A 304 -17.06 1.43 -23.55
CA GLY A 304 -15.74 0.82 -23.73
C GLY A 304 -15.69 -0.33 -24.73
N THR A 305 -14.50 -0.88 -24.92
CA THR A 305 -14.28 -2.03 -25.79
C THR A 305 -14.31 -3.32 -24.97
N HIS A 306 -14.95 -4.37 -25.51
CA HIS A 306 -15.16 -5.65 -24.84
C HIS A 306 -14.75 -6.82 -25.73
N VAL A 307 -14.55 -7.99 -25.12
CA VAL A 307 -14.41 -9.26 -25.85
C VAL A 307 -15.74 -9.67 -26.46
N GLY A 308 -15.72 -10.50 -27.47
CA GLY A 308 -16.95 -11.06 -28.08
C GLY A 308 -17.58 -12.17 -27.25
N ASN A 309 -16.77 -12.84 -26.43
CA ASN A 309 -17.17 -13.96 -25.59
C ASN A 309 -16.41 -13.94 -24.27
N SER A 310 -17.09 -14.20 -23.14
CA SER A 310 -16.45 -14.17 -21.81
C SER A 310 -15.30 -15.16 -21.68
N GLY A 311 -15.29 -16.26 -22.42
CA GLY A 311 -14.21 -17.24 -22.45
C GLY A 311 -12.86 -16.69 -22.95
N GLU A 312 -12.90 -15.63 -23.77
CA GLU A 312 -11.69 -14.97 -24.26
C GLU A 312 -10.89 -14.28 -23.13
N ILE A 313 -11.53 -13.96 -22.00
CA ILE A 313 -10.87 -13.35 -20.83
C ILE A 313 -9.77 -14.28 -20.30
N GLY A 314 -10.01 -15.59 -20.33
CA GLY A 314 -9.13 -16.60 -19.76
C GLY A 314 -9.26 -16.65 -18.23
N MET A 315 -8.12 -16.62 -17.54
CA MET A 315 -8.10 -16.62 -16.07
C MET A 315 -8.33 -15.23 -15.51
N PHE A 316 -9.08 -15.12 -14.41
CA PHE A 316 -9.23 -13.92 -13.61
C PHE A 316 -8.64 -14.14 -12.20
N LYS A 317 -7.87 -13.19 -11.69
CA LYS A 317 -7.28 -13.27 -10.35
C LYS A 317 -7.33 -11.94 -9.62
N ILE A 318 -7.89 -11.92 -8.42
CA ILE A 318 -7.82 -10.76 -7.52
C ILE A 318 -6.40 -10.68 -6.96
N VAL A 319 -5.79 -9.51 -7.09
CA VAL A 319 -4.42 -9.21 -6.62
C VAL A 319 -4.45 -8.56 -5.24
N SER A 320 -5.36 -7.59 -5.06
CA SER A 320 -5.49 -6.84 -3.80
C SER A 320 -6.90 -6.34 -3.57
N GLU A 321 -7.24 -6.13 -2.29
CA GLU A 321 -8.42 -5.42 -1.82
C GLU A 321 -7.99 -4.47 -0.71
N ALA A 322 -8.42 -3.19 -0.77
CA ALA A 322 -8.05 -2.18 0.22
C ALA A 322 -9.09 -1.05 0.31
N GLY A 323 -9.15 -0.37 1.46
CA GLY A 323 -9.88 0.90 1.61
C GLY A 323 -9.12 2.06 0.97
N VAL A 324 -9.81 2.93 0.24
CA VAL A 324 -9.21 4.12 -0.40
C VAL A 324 -9.80 5.43 0.10
N ALA A 325 -11.02 5.39 0.61
CA ALA A 325 -11.70 6.50 1.27
C ALA A 325 -12.76 5.96 2.22
N ALA A 326 -13.37 6.83 3.02
CA ALA A 326 -14.48 6.44 3.88
C ALA A 326 -15.62 5.83 3.04
N GLY A 327 -16.02 4.60 3.37
CA GLY A 327 -17.06 3.87 2.66
C GLY A 327 -16.73 3.48 1.21
N ILE A 328 -15.47 3.53 0.77
CA ILE A 328 -15.05 3.14 -0.57
C ILE A 328 -13.93 2.11 -0.48
N ARG A 329 -14.14 0.97 -1.10
CA ARG A 329 -13.20 -0.13 -1.25
C ARG A 329 -12.68 -0.21 -2.68
N ARG A 330 -11.47 -0.73 -2.84
CA ARG A 330 -10.80 -0.94 -4.12
C ARG A 330 -10.41 -2.38 -4.28
N ILE A 331 -10.74 -2.97 -5.42
CA ILE A 331 -10.19 -4.25 -5.87
C ILE A 331 -9.30 -3.99 -7.08
N GLU A 332 -8.11 -4.59 -7.07
CA GLU A 332 -7.25 -4.73 -8.24
C GLU A 332 -7.23 -6.20 -8.66
N ALA A 333 -7.38 -6.44 -9.95
CA ALA A 333 -7.36 -7.78 -10.51
C ALA A 333 -6.68 -7.81 -11.87
N VAL A 334 -6.28 -9.00 -12.28
CA VAL A 334 -5.59 -9.28 -13.54
C VAL A 334 -6.31 -10.39 -14.29
N THR A 335 -6.17 -10.40 -15.63
CA THR A 335 -6.80 -11.40 -16.50
C THR A 335 -5.82 -12.06 -17.45
N GLY A 336 -6.23 -13.18 -18.06
CA GLY A 336 -5.50 -13.85 -19.13
C GLY A 336 -4.07 -14.21 -18.76
N PHE A 337 -3.12 -13.84 -19.61
CA PHE A 337 -1.71 -14.14 -19.37
C PHE A 337 -1.13 -13.47 -18.13
N LYS A 338 -1.57 -12.25 -17.80
CA LYS A 338 -1.13 -11.55 -16.58
C LYS A 338 -1.58 -12.29 -15.31
N ALA A 339 -2.75 -12.89 -15.32
CA ALA A 339 -3.21 -13.74 -14.21
C ALA A 339 -2.35 -15.02 -14.09
N MET A 340 -1.98 -15.63 -15.23
CA MET A 340 -1.07 -16.78 -15.23
C MET A 340 0.33 -16.40 -14.73
N GLU A 341 0.89 -15.28 -15.18
CA GLU A 341 2.19 -14.75 -14.71
C GLU A 341 2.16 -14.52 -13.18
N TYR A 342 1.09 -13.92 -12.68
CA TYR A 342 0.92 -13.68 -11.25
C TYR A 342 0.91 -14.99 -10.43
N VAL A 343 0.16 -16.00 -10.89
CA VAL A 343 0.08 -17.30 -10.22
C VAL A 343 1.42 -18.04 -10.31
N ASN A 344 2.07 -18.04 -11.47
CA ASN A 344 3.38 -18.67 -11.65
C ASN A 344 4.42 -18.03 -10.73
N HIS A 345 4.47 -16.70 -10.66
CA HIS A 345 5.38 -16.00 -9.74
C HIS A 345 5.16 -16.40 -8.27
N LYS A 346 3.90 -16.53 -7.83
CA LYS A 346 3.60 -17.04 -6.47
C LYS A 346 4.07 -18.48 -6.27
N ASN A 347 3.88 -19.34 -7.27
CA ASN A 347 4.35 -20.72 -7.21
C ASN A 347 5.89 -20.80 -7.17
N ASP A 348 6.60 -19.96 -7.92
CA ASP A 348 8.05 -19.93 -7.93
C ASP A 348 8.60 -19.50 -6.56
N ILE A 349 8.00 -18.48 -5.91
CA ILE A 349 8.33 -18.10 -4.54
C ILE A 349 8.17 -19.30 -3.56
N LEU A 350 7.10 -20.09 -3.71
CA LEU A 350 6.87 -21.28 -2.87
C LEU A 350 7.93 -22.37 -3.13
N LYS A 351 8.29 -22.61 -4.40
CA LYS A 351 9.36 -23.53 -4.78
C LYS A 351 10.70 -23.12 -4.21
N ASP A 352 11.06 -21.85 -4.36
CA ASP A 352 12.32 -21.31 -3.85
C ASP A 352 12.39 -21.42 -2.33
N ALA A 353 11.31 -21.10 -1.62
CA ALA A 353 11.22 -21.27 -0.18
C ALA A 353 11.38 -22.73 0.24
N ALA A 354 10.74 -23.66 -0.47
CA ALA A 354 10.87 -25.10 -0.22
C ALA A 354 12.30 -25.58 -0.47
N GLN A 355 12.97 -25.08 -1.51
CA GLN A 355 14.36 -25.39 -1.83
C GLN A 355 15.32 -24.90 -0.73
N ILE A 356 15.16 -23.67 -0.24
CA ILE A 356 15.94 -23.12 0.88
C ILE A 356 15.81 -24.01 2.13
N LEU A 357 14.58 -24.45 2.42
CA LEU A 357 14.29 -25.32 3.58
C LEU A 357 14.58 -26.80 3.32
N LYS A 358 15.03 -27.16 2.11
CA LYS A 358 15.33 -28.56 1.70
C LYS A 358 14.16 -29.51 1.97
N CYS A 359 12.95 -29.10 1.56
CA CYS A 359 11.72 -29.90 1.67
C CYS A 359 10.89 -29.76 0.39
N ASN A 360 9.82 -30.54 0.25
CA ASN A 360 8.83 -30.34 -0.81
C ASN A 360 7.81 -29.27 -0.40
N GLU A 361 7.08 -28.71 -1.38
CA GLU A 361 6.12 -27.62 -1.16
C GLU A 361 5.01 -28.01 -0.16
N LYS A 362 4.60 -29.29 -0.12
CA LYS A 362 3.54 -29.77 0.78
C LYS A 362 4.00 -29.76 2.24
N GLU A 363 5.28 -29.93 2.47
CA GLU A 363 5.90 -29.99 3.81
C GLU A 363 6.39 -28.63 4.29
N LEU A 364 6.35 -27.60 3.41
CA LEU A 364 6.93 -26.28 3.66
C LEU A 364 6.48 -25.67 4.99
N LEU A 365 5.17 -25.64 5.25
CA LEU A 365 4.61 -25.08 6.48
C LEU A 365 5.03 -25.87 7.73
N ASN A 366 5.03 -27.19 7.65
CA ASN A 366 5.45 -28.04 8.76
C ASN A 366 6.95 -27.83 9.07
N LYS A 367 7.78 -27.78 8.02
CA LYS A 367 9.22 -27.54 8.16
C LYS A 367 9.52 -26.17 8.75
N LEU A 368 8.83 -25.15 8.27
CA LEU A 368 8.97 -23.78 8.80
C LEU A 368 8.55 -23.69 10.27
N SER A 369 7.41 -24.30 10.62
CA SER A 369 6.93 -24.35 12.00
C SER A 369 7.91 -25.06 12.93
N HIS A 370 8.48 -26.18 12.47
CA HIS A 370 9.50 -26.93 13.22
C HIS A 370 10.76 -26.09 13.43
N GLN A 371 11.26 -25.40 12.40
CA GLN A 371 12.44 -24.54 12.54
C GLN A 371 12.22 -23.38 13.51
N VAL A 372 11.03 -22.77 13.51
CA VAL A 372 10.71 -21.71 14.49
C VAL A 372 10.73 -22.25 15.92
N LEU A 373 10.25 -23.49 16.14
CA LEU A 373 10.31 -24.14 17.46
C LEU A 373 11.75 -24.47 17.86
N GLU A 374 12.53 -25.05 16.95
CA GLU A 374 13.96 -25.35 17.20
C GLU A 374 14.76 -24.06 17.52
N MET A 375 14.50 -22.97 16.84
CA MET A 375 15.15 -21.67 17.17
C MET A 375 14.85 -21.24 18.60
N LYS A 376 13.58 -21.31 19.02
CA LYS A 376 13.18 -20.98 20.41
C LYS A 376 13.81 -21.89 21.44
N GLU A 377 13.94 -23.19 21.16
CA GLU A 377 14.62 -24.14 22.05
C GLU A 377 16.11 -23.84 22.17
N LYS A 378 16.78 -23.54 21.04
CA LYS A 378 18.19 -23.14 21.04
C LYS A 378 18.44 -21.84 21.77
N GLU A 379 17.55 -20.84 21.64
CA GLU A 379 17.62 -19.60 22.41
C GLU A 379 17.57 -19.89 23.92
N LYS A 380 16.63 -20.74 24.37
CA LYS A 380 16.55 -21.16 25.78
C LYS A 380 17.79 -21.91 26.24
N GLU A 381 18.33 -22.81 25.40
CA GLU A 381 19.55 -23.53 25.70
C GLU A 381 20.76 -22.60 25.84
N ILE A 382 20.89 -21.62 24.94
CA ILE A 382 21.93 -20.61 25.01
C ILE A 382 21.82 -19.80 26.31
N ASP A 383 20.62 -19.41 26.70
CA ASP A 383 20.41 -18.67 27.94
C ASP A 383 20.71 -19.52 29.17
N ALA A 384 20.32 -20.81 29.17
CA ALA A 384 20.66 -21.73 30.23
C ALA A 384 22.17 -22.00 30.34
N LEU A 385 22.87 -22.11 29.20
CA LEU A 385 24.33 -22.27 29.16
C LEU A 385 25.04 -21.00 29.67
N LYS A 386 24.57 -19.81 29.33
CA LYS A 386 25.08 -18.56 29.86
C LYS A 386 24.95 -18.47 31.38
N LEU A 387 23.80 -18.92 31.92
CA LEU A 387 23.53 -18.95 33.34
C LEU A 387 24.46 -19.94 34.07
N LYS A 388 24.74 -21.12 33.49
CA LYS A 388 25.72 -22.08 34.02
C LYS A 388 27.16 -21.55 34.02
N LEU A 389 27.55 -20.87 32.94
CA LEU A 389 28.86 -20.21 32.86
C LEU A 389 28.99 -19.10 33.93
N ALA A 390 27.94 -18.32 34.15
CA ALA A 390 27.91 -17.30 35.19
C ALA A 390 28.03 -17.92 36.61
N SER A 391 27.36 -19.05 36.89
CA SER A 391 27.46 -19.70 38.20
C SER A 391 28.84 -20.34 38.46
N GLY A 392 29.49 -20.90 37.44
CA GLY A 392 30.89 -21.38 37.56
C GLY A 392 31.89 -20.24 37.85
N ALA A 393 31.66 -19.06 37.24
CA ALA A 393 32.45 -17.87 37.53
C ALA A 393 32.20 -17.33 38.94
N GLU A 394 31.00 -17.49 39.52
CA GLU A 394 30.66 -17.08 40.89
C GLU A 394 31.56 -17.79 41.92
N ASP A 395 31.67 -19.12 41.85
CA ASP A 395 32.49 -19.88 42.77
C ASP A 395 33.99 -19.50 42.66
N GLU A 396 34.49 -19.31 41.46
CA GLU A 396 35.88 -18.87 41.23
C GLU A 396 36.14 -17.48 41.81
N ILE A 397 35.20 -16.53 41.64
CA ILE A 397 35.32 -15.15 42.17
C ILE A 397 35.24 -15.17 43.69
N LEU A 398 34.33 -15.92 44.28
CA LEU A 398 34.22 -16.03 45.74
C LEU A 398 35.45 -16.63 46.40
N ASN A 399 36.15 -17.55 45.74
CA ASN A 399 37.40 -18.13 46.20
C ASN A 399 38.59 -17.19 46.10
N ASN A 400 38.50 -16.12 45.29
CA ASN A 400 39.56 -15.14 45.05
C ASN A 400 39.32 -13.75 45.71
N ILE A 401 38.45 -13.70 46.72
CA ILE A 401 38.19 -12.44 47.47
C ILE A 401 39.45 -12.01 48.23
N LYS A 402 39.78 -10.73 48.10
CA LYS A 402 40.86 -10.10 48.84
C LYS A 402 40.31 -9.15 49.90
N GLU A 403 41.04 -8.99 50.99
CA GLU A 403 40.70 -8.03 52.03
C GLU A 403 41.67 -6.83 51.99
N ILE A 404 41.11 -5.64 51.82
CA ILE A 404 41.84 -4.37 51.71
C ILE A 404 41.32 -3.43 52.78
N LYS A 405 42.18 -3.08 53.76
CA LYS A 405 41.82 -2.22 54.90
C LYS A 405 40.50 -2.62 55.58
N GLY A 406 40.25 -3.89 55.79
CA GLY A 406 39.02 -4.37 56.42
C GLY A 406 37.75 -4.34 55.52
N VAL A 407 37.94 -4.24 54.19
CA VAL A 407 36.88 -4.37 53.19
C VAL A 407 37.17 -5.54 52.27
N LYS A 408 36.25 -6.46 52.13
CA LYS A 408 36.35 -7.56 51.17
C LYS A 408 36.12 -7.03 49.75
N VAL A 409 37.00 -7.36 48.84
CA VAL A 409 36.98 -6.94 47.43
C VAL A 409 36.94 -8.16 46.52
N ALA A 410 35.89 -8.29 45.73
CA ALA A 410 35.80 -9.26 44.67
C ALA A 410 35.89 -8.55 43.31
N ALA A 411 36.98 -8.78 42.57
CA ALA A 411 37.19 -8.14 41.27
C ALA A 411 37.53 -9.22 40.23
N ALA A 412 36.75 -9.31 39.15
CA ALA A 412 36.97 -10.31 38.13
C ALA A 412 36.52 -9.87 36.73
N ALA A 413 37.22 -10.36 35.71
CA ALA A 413 36.82 -10.32 34.33
C ALA A 413 36.08 -11.62 33.99
N VAL A 414 34.87 -11.54 33.49
CA VAL A 414 34.05 -12.67 33.03
C VAL A 414 33.83 -12.55 31.51
N LYS A 415 33.74 -13.68 30.82
CA LYS A 415 33.64 -13.70 29.36
C LYS A 415 32.21 -13.77 28.88
N ASP A 416 31.90 -13.03 27.83
CA ASP A 416 30.65 -13.12 27.05
C ASP A 416 29.32 -13.04 27.85
N ILE A 417 29.34 -12.27 28.94
CA ILE A 417 28.15 -11.99 29.75
C ILE A 417 27.61 -10.60 29.43
N ASP A 418 26.31 -10.49 29.11
CA ASP A 418 25.66 -9.22 28.88
C ASP A 418 25.46 -8.40 30.17
N GLY A 419 25.06 -7.14 30.03
CA GLY A 419 24.99 -6.21 31.17
C GLY A 419 23.96 -6.62 32.25
N ASN A 420 22.87 -7.29 31.89
CA ASN A 420 21.87 -7.77 32.86
C ASN A 420 22.39 -8.98 33.62
N ALA A 421 22.91 -9.97 32.90
CA ALA A 421 23.50 -11.15 33.54
C ALA A 421 24.74 -10.81 34.37
N LEU A 422 25.54 -9.82 33.96
CA LEU A 422 26.69 -9.32 34.72
C LEU A 422 26.25 -8.65 36.04
N ARG A 423 25.12 -7.94 35.99
CA ARG A 423 24.51 -7.34 37.19
C ARG A 423 23.97 -8.40 38.14
N ASP A 424 23.23 -9.38 37.62
CA ASP A 424 22.66 -10.48 38.42
C ASP A 424 23.77 -11.31 39.10
N LEU A 425 24.89 -11.55 38.40
CA LEU A 425 26.07 -12.17 38.97
C LEU A 425 26.69 -11.30 40.08
N GLY A 426 26.80 -10.02 39.87
CA GLY A 426 27.31 -9.07 40.87
C GLY A 426 26.44 -9.01 42.13
N ASP A 427 25.10 -9.01 41.99
CA ASP A 427 24.18 -9.09 43.12
C ASP A 427 24.33 -10.40 43.92
N LYS A 428 24.44 -11.54 43.26
CA LYS A 428 24.65 -12.85 43.91
C LYS A 428 25.97 -12.88 44.69
N ILE A 429 27.07 -12.45 44.08
CA ILE A 429 28.38 -12.42 44.73
C ILE A 429 28.34 -11.46 45.93
N ARG A 430 27.76 -10.26 45.80
CA ARG A 430 27.61 -9.30 46.90
C ARG A 430 26.83 -9.92 48.08
N ASP A 431 25.73 -10.58 47.78
CA ASP A 431 24.86 -11.17 48.81
C ASP A 431 25.57 -12.34 49.52
N ASN A 432 26.34 -13.19 48.80
CA ASN A 432 27.16 -14.26 49.38
C ASN A 432 28.31 -13.74 50.22
N MET A 433 28.90 -12.60 49.86
CA MET A 433 30.00 -11.97 50.64
C MET A 433 29.53 -11.35 51.95
N GLN A 434 28.23 -11.08 52.11
CA GLN A 434 27.56 -10.40 53.25
C GLN A 434 28.08 -8.97 53.51
N SER A 435 29.36 -8.71 53.34
CA SER A 435 30.01 -7.40 53.46
C SER A 435 31.17 -7.26 52.48
N GLY A 436 31.16 -6.23 51.60
CA GLY A 436 32.24 -5.99 50.65
C GLY A 436 31.83 -5.20 49.40
N VAL A 437 32.73 -5.11 48.47
CA VAL A 437 32.55 -4.54 47.15
C VAL A 437 32.84 -5.56 46.05
N VAL A 438 32.00 -5.61 45.06
CA VAL A 438 32.12 -6.47 43.87
C VAL A 438 32.28 -5.59 42.65
N VAL A 439 33.32 -5.88 41.85
CA VAL A 439 33.54 -5.19 40.56
C VAL A 439 33.76 -6.25 39.49
N LEU A 440 32.83 -6.31 38.56
CA LEU A 440 32.87 -7.27 37.44
C LEU A 440 33.02 -6.50 36.12
N GLY A 441 33.80 -7.09 35.22
CA GLY A 441 33.92 -6.63 33.87
C GLY A 441 33.66 -7.75 32.88
N SER A 442 33.01 -7.46 31.74
CA SER A 442 32.77 -8.43 30.67
C SER A 442 33.05 -7.82 29.30
N ASN A 443 33.62 -8.64 28.41
CA ASN A 443 33.65 -8.35 26.99
C ASN A 443 32.44 -9.06 26.34
N TYR A 444 31.43 -8.28 25.94
CA TYR A 444 30.24 -8.80 25.29
C TYR A 444 30.08 -8.15 23.89
N LYS A 445 30.14 -8.98 22.85
CA LYS A 445 30.04 -8.54 21.44
C LYS A 445 31.01 -7.41 21.08
N GLY A 446 32.24 -7.49 21.59
CA GLY A 446 33.28 -6.52 21.32
C GLY A 446 33.17 -5.19 22.11
N LYS A 447 32.26 -5.11 23.08
CA LYS A 447 32.14 -3.97 24.01
C LYS A 447 32.46 -4.40 25.42
N VAL A 448 33.21 -3.57 26.13
CA VAL A 448 33.47 -3.83 27.55
C VAL A 448 32.33 -3.28 28.38
N LEU A 449 31.85 -4.06 29.31
CA LEU A 449 30.84 -3.72 30.28
C LEU A 449 31.42 -3.87 31.68
N PHE A 450 31.13 -2.92 32.55
CA PHE A 450 31.56 -2.95 33.96
C PHE A 450 30.34 -2.75 34.88
N VAL A 451 30.34 -3.48 35.99
CA VAL A 451 29.39 -3.32 37.11
C VAL A 451 30.15 -3.27 38.41
N ALA A 452 29.83 -2.32 39.27
CA ALA A 452 30.33 -2.26 40.65
C ALA A 452 29.17 -2.21 41.64
N MET A 453 29.25 -3.01 42.69
CA MET A 453 28.24 -3.07 43.76
C MET A 453 28.91 -3.17 45.12
N ALA A 454 28.36 -2.46 46.10
CA ALA A 454 28.88 -2.43 47.45
C ALA A 454 27.75 -2.57 48.48
N THR A 455 28.06 -3.22 49.59
CA THR A 455 27.17 -3.32 50.73
C THR A 455 27.11 -1.98 51.49
N LYS A 456 26.03 -1.72 52.22
CA LYS A 456 25.84 -0.43 52.91
C LYS A 456 26.90 -0.09 53.94
N ASP A 457 27.38 -1.10 54.68
CA ASP A 457 28.46 -0.97 55.67
C ASP A 457 29.79 -0.61 55.01
N THR A 458 30.07 -1.19 53.82
CA THR A 458 31.26 -0.88 53.02
C THR A 458 31.21 0.54 52.44
N VAL A 459 30.05 0.99 52.00
CA VAL A 459 29.87 2.41 51.60
C VAL A 459 30.12 3.36 52.80
N ALA A 460 29.67 2.99 54.01
CA ALA A 460 29.94 3.78 55.22
C ALA A 460 31.46 3.87 55.54
N LYS A 461 32.27 2.89 55.15
CA LYS A 461 33.77 2.89 55.25
C LYS A 461 34.47 3.76 54.19
N GLY A 462 33.73 4.39 53.27
CA GLY A 462 34.25 5.28 52.25
C GLY A 462 34.26 4.72 50.81
N VAL A 463 33.88 3.46 50.59
CA VAL A 463 33.76 2.88 49.26
C VAL A 463 32.65 3.55 48.47
N HIS A 464 32.93 3.89 47.20
CA HIS A 464 31.97 4.54 46.33
C HIS A 464 32.02 3.92 44.91
N CYS A 465 31.05 3.09 44.55
CA CYS A 465 31.00 2.36 43.29
C CYS A 465 31.12 3.27 42.06
N GLY A 466 30.47 4.45 42.07
CA GLY A 466 30.57 5.42 40.99
C GLY A 466 31.99 5.95 40.73
N LYS A 467 32.81 6.10 41.78
CA LYS A 467 34.23 6.50 41.66
C LYS A 467 35.06 5.34 41.12
N ILE A 468 34.89 4.14 41.69
CA ILE A 468 35.60 2.93 41.24
C ILE A 468 35.37 2.68 39.78
N ILE A 469 34.09 2.64 39.36
CA ILE A 469 33.71 2.30 38.00
C ILE A 469 34.21 3.34 36.99
N LYS A 470 34.29 4.62 37.37
CA LYS A 470 34.79 5.69 36.52
C LYS A 470 36.27 5.51 36.21
N GLU A 471 37.07 5.18 37.21
CA GLU A 471 38.52 4.96 37.05
C GLU A 471 38.78 3.70 36.23
N VAL A 472 38.10 2.60 36.57
CA VAL A 472 38.23 1.33 35.86
C VAL A 472 37.83 1.48 34.39
N ALA A 473 36.71 2.14 34.11
CA ALA A 473 36.22 2.33 32.72
C ALA A 473 37.14 3.25 31.90
N THR A 474 37.79 4.21 32.51
CA THR A 474 38.75 5.12 31.83
C THR A 474 39.92 4.33 31.22
N ILE A 475 40.42 3.29 31.89
CA ILE A 475 41.49 2.41 31.39
C ILE A 475 41.08 1.70 30.12
N ALA A 476 39.81 1.24 30.06
CA ALA A 476 39.25 0.60 28.87
C ALA A 476 38.72 1.59 27.81
N GLY A 477 39.13 2.87 27.89
CA GLY A 477 38.74 3.90 26.93
C GLY A 477 37.23 4.23 26.95
N GLY A 478 36.62 4.11 28.11
CA GLY A 478 35.20 4.30 28.31
C GLY A 478 34.85 5.28 29.43
N GLY A 479 33.64 5.21 29.92
CA GLY A 479 33.13 6.02 30.99
C GLY A 479 31.82 5.53 31.53
N GLY A 480 31.50 5.97 32.73
CA GLY A 480 30.28 5.62 33.41
C GLY A 480 30.20 6.25 34.78
N GLY A 481 29.28 5.83 35.60
CA GLY A 481 29.07 6.34 36.92
C GLY A 481 27.85 5.67 37.58
N GLY A 482 27.52 6.15 38.75
CA GLY A 482 26.41 5.65 39.50
C GLY A 482 26.41 6.11 40.94
N ARG A 483 25.59 5.48 41.73
CA ARG A 483 25.42 5.72 43.15
C ARG A 483 26.62 5.13 43.93
N PRO A 484 26.74 5.46 45.23
CA PRO A 484 27.80 4.87 46.08
C PRO A 484 27.64 3.34 46.23
N ASP A 485 26.44 2.82 46.19
CA ASP A 485 26.12 1.42 46.39
C ASP A 485 26.13 0.61 45.09
N MET A 486 25.93 1.25 43.92
CA MET A 486 25.88 0.60 42.61
C MET A 486 26.26 1.54 41.47
N ALA A 487 27.07 1.06 40.53
CA ALA A 487 27.47 1.82 39.35
C ALA A 487 27.69 0.90 38.15
N GLN A 488 27.56 1.45 36.94
CA GLN A 488 27.78 0.77 35.68
C GLN A 488 28.56 1.64 34.70
N ALA A 489 29.40 1.03 33.87
CA ALA A 489 30.12 1.71 32.82
C ALA A 489 30.30 0.85 31.58
N GLY A 490 30.65 1.50 30.47
CA GLY A 490 31.07 0.84 29.24
C GLY A 490 32.52 1.23 28.89
N GLY A 491 33.22 0.32 28.20
CA GLY A 491 34.57 0.57 27.65
C GLY A 491 34.59 0.24 26.15
N LYS A 492 35.57 0.82 25.44
CA LYS A 492 35.73 0.65 23.99
C LYS A 492 36.80 -0.37 23.61
N ASP A 493 37.78 -0.62 24.53
CA ASP A 493 38.91 -1.51 24.26
C ASP A 493 38.82 -2.80 25.07
N PRO A 494 38.39 -3.92 24.47
CA PRO A 494 38.29 -5.21 25.14
C PRO A 494 39.64 -5.76 25.64
N ASN A 495 40.75 -5.39 25.00
CA ASN A 495 42.07 -5.89 25.38
C ASN A 495 42.54 -5.32 26.72
N LYS A 496 41.96 -4.22 27.17
CA LYS A 496 42.26 -3.57 28.44
C LYS A 496 41.37 -3.99 29.60
N LEU A 497 40.46 -4.94 29.39
CA LEU A 497 39.53 -5.41 30.40
C LEU A 497 40.27 -5.95 31.63
N GLU A 498 41.22 -6.84 31.44
CA GLU A 498 42.00 -7.45 32.52
C GLU A 498 42.86 -6.41 33.28
N GLU A 499 43.46 -5.46 32.55
CA GLU A 499 44.22 -4.36 33.13
C GLU A 499 43.32 -3.47 34.00
N ALA A 500 42.13 -3.16 33.49
CA ALA A 500 41.15 -2.34 34.20
C ALA A 500 40.67 -3.02 35.50
N ILE A 501 40.40 -4.31 35.47
CA ILE A 501 40.00 -5.05 36.67
C ILE A 501 41.12 -5.13 37.72
N LYS A 502 42.37 -5.29 37.32
CA LYS A 502 43.49 -5.32 38.25
C LYS A 502 43.66 -3.99 39.03
N THR A 503 43.25 -2.86 38.51
CA THR A 503 43.35 -1.57 39.19
C THR A 503 42.31 -1.39 40.29
N VAL A 504 41.28 -2.23 40.34
CA VAL A 504 40.17 -2.15 41.32
C VAL A 504 40.73 -2.14 42.75
N GLU A 505 41.71 -2.97 43.04
CA GLU A 505 42.33 -3.09 44.36
C GLU A 505 42.93 -1.77 44.80
N THR A 506 43.76 -1.17 43.94
CA THR A 506 44.41 0.13 44.20
C THR A 506 43.43 1.26 44.37
N VAL A 507 42.35 1.25 43.54
CA VAL A 507 41.30 2.28 43.65
C VAL A 507 40.53 2.14 44.95
N VAL A 508 40.16 0.94 45.36
CA VAL A 508 39.48 0.67 46.63
C VAL A 508 40.37 1.09 47.81
N GLU A 509 41.67 0.75 47.76
CA GLU A 509 42.64 1.11 48.81
C GLU A 509 42.75 2.62 49.01
N SER A 510 42.63 3.40 47.92
CA SER A 510 42.67 4.87 47.97
C SER A 510 41.39 5.49 48.56
N LEU A 511 40.27 4.80 48.47
CA LEU A 511 38.97 5.29 48.91
C LEU A 511 38.62 4.94 50.35
N VAL A 512 39.12 3.78 50.84
CA VAL A 512 38.88 3.35 52.22
C VAL A 512 39.80 4.10 53.18
N LYS A 513 39.18 4.72 54.17
CA LYS A 513 39.84 5.53 55.21
C LYS A 513 40.51 4.69 56.28
#